data_a14db788344231c001f37227fd5fc00a
#
_entry.id   a14db788344231c001f37227fd5fc00a
#
_cell.length_a   1.000
_cell.length_b   1.000
_cell.length_c   1.000
_cell.angle_alpha   90.00
_cell.angle_beta   90.00
_cell.angle_gamma   90.00
#
_symmetry.space_group_name_H-M   'P 1'
#
loop_
_entity.id
_entity.type
_entity.pdbx_description
1 polymer ?
#
loop_
_entity_poly.entity_id
_entity_poly.type
_entity_poly.pdbx_seq_one_letter_code
_entity_poly.pdbx_strand_id
1 'polypeptide(L)'
;ERINYTTFPNTNLCLSIYKKNKVILEQRNKTRYISTLEGNETYVSFISGFYESSLHVDINAKLDEICLIFHPAALRKFTKVSYNELLSSNKVFDLLFKGCDPCFLEKLFENENDYARQYMLESLLLRSIVDNSKTDRIKETLFHISNNKEIRIGDLAKKLSVNESTLYRLFIDQVGQSPKAFLRTIRFRNVLDKLIDHNRNKFSELAYNHNYADQSHLIKDFKEITGETPGQLKKKTKFQQEELAWIYTEG
;
A
#
# COMPACT_ATOMS: atom_id res chain seq x y z
N GLU A 1 -13.74 15.18 -16.31
CA GLU A 1 -14.24 15.37 -14.93
C GLU A 1 -13.05 15.31 -13.98
N ARG A 2 -13.04 16.18 -12.97
CA ARG A 2 -12.05 16.14 -11.89
C ARG A 2 -12.50 15.11 -10.86
N ILE A 3 -11.60 14.20 -10.48
CA ILE A 3 -11.86 13.19 -9.47
C ILE A 3 -10.91 13.42 -8.30
N ASN A 4 -11.47 13.61 -7.10
CA ASN A 4 -10.73 13.75 -5.86
C ASN A 4 -11.11 12.64 -4.91
N TYR A 5 -10.12 12.00 -4.33
CA TYR A 5 -10.35 11.02 -3.26
C TYR A 5 -9.20 10.99 -2.27
N THR A 6 -9.49 10.44 -1.11
CA THR A 6 -8.49 10.18 -0.07
C THR A 6 -8.39 8.68 0.16
N THR A 7 -7.18 8.15 0.15
CA THR A 7 -6.91 6.77 0.54
C THR A 7 -6.10 6.72 1.83
N PHE A 8 -6.22 5.62 2.55
CA PHE A 8 -5.58 5.42 3.85
C PHE A 8 -4.47 4.36 3.76
N PRO A 9 -3.49 4.39 4.69
CA PRO A 9 -2.41 3.42 4.73
C PRO A 9 -2.90 1.98 4.60
N ASN A 10 -2.19 1.19 3.81
CA ASN A 10 -2.43 -0.23 3.62
C ASN A 10 -1.12 -1.00 3.78
N THR A 11 -1.19 -2.32 3.95
CA THR A 11 -0.02 -3.20 3.98
C THR A 11 0.46 -3.57 2.58
N ASN A 12 -0.41 -3.47 1.58
CA ASN A 12 -0.09 -3.73 0.18
C ASN A 12 0.69 -2.58 -0.47
N LEU A 13 1.42 -2.90 -1.52
CA LEU A 13 2.08 -1.95 -2.39
C LEU A 13 1.37 -1.87 -3.72
N CYS A 14 1.17 -0.68 -4.24
CA CYS A 14 0.64 -0.45 -5.57
C CYS A 14 1.75 0.08 -6.48
N LEU A 15 2.02 -0.62 -7.58
CA LEU A 15 2.76 -0.09 -8.72
C LEU A 15 1.73 0.49 -9.68
N SER A 16 1.70 1.81 -9.78
CA SER A 16 0.89 2.54 -10.76
C SER A 16 1.73 2.87 -11.97
N ILE A 17 1.24 2.56 -13.16
CA ILE A 17 1.85 2.84 -14.46
C ILE A 17 0.90 3.72 -15.23
N TYR A 18 1.36 4.91 -15.61
CA TYR A 18 0.57 5.92 -16.31
C TYR A 18 1.07 6.09 -17.74
N LYS A 19 0.13 6.19 -18.70
CA LYS A 19 0.39 6.55 -20.09
C LYS A 19 0.01 8.01 -20.31
N LYS A 20 0.95 8.82 -20.83
CA LYS A 20 0.73 10.22 -21.19
C LYS A 20 0.24 11.15 -20.06
N ASN A 21 0.43 10.76 -18.81
CA ASN A 21 0.10 11.60 -17.66
C ASN A 21 1.37 12.12 -16.99
N LYS A 22 1.36 13.39 -16.60
CA LYS A 22 2.33 13.94 -15.65
C LYS A 22 1.81 13.73 -14.24
N VAL A 23 2.57 13.04 -13.42
CA VAL A 23 2.22 12.78 -12.02
C VAL A 23 3.11 13.62 -11.12
N ILE A 24 2.49 14.39 -10.24
CA ILE A 24 3.18 15.25 -9.27
C ILE A 24 2.94 14.65 -7.88
N LEU A 25 4.04 14.32 -7.20
CA LEU A 25 4.04 13.83 -5.84
C LEU A 25 4.47 14.97 -4.91
N GLU A 26 3.62 15.35 -3.98
CA GLU A 26 3.91 16.36 -2.98
C GLU A 26 3.73 15.79 -1.58
N GLN A 27 4.52 16.31 -0.64
CA GLN A 27 4.31 16.07 0.77
C GLN A 27 4.19 17.41 1.49
N ARG A 28 3.05 17.65 2.14
CA ARG A 28 2.80 18.83 2.96
C ARG A 28 2.63 18.35 4.41
N ASN A 29 3.61 18.69 5.26
CA ASN A 29 3.73 18.11 6.59
C ASN A 29 3.84 16.58 6.53
N LYS A 30 2.89 15.84 7.15
CA LYS A 30 2.83 14.38 7.09
C LYS A 30 1.90 13.83 5.99
N THR A 31 1.09 14.68 5.39
CA THR A 31 0.10 14.30 4.38
C THR A 31 0.72 14.30 3.00
N ARG A 32 0.43 13.28 2.22
CA ARG A 32 0.89 13.13 0.84
C ARG A 32 -0.21 13.48 -0.14
N TYR A 33 0.20 14.01 -1.28
CA TYR A 33 -0.68 14.40 -2.38
C TYR A 33 -0.14 13.83 -3.67
N ILE A 34 -1.03 13.28 -4.47
CA ILE A 34 -0.76 12.88 -5.86
C ILE A 34 -1.69 13.71 -6.75
N SER A 35 -1.12 14.46 -7.68
CA SER A 35 -1.88 15.17 -8.69
C SER A 35 -1.51 14.66 -10.07
N THR A 36 -2.51 14.32 -10.87
CA THR A 36 -2.34 13.83 -12.23
C THR A 36 -2.82 14.90 -13.22
N LEU A 37 -1.93 15.29 -14.13
CA LEU A 37 -2.14 16.28 -15.17
C LEU A 37 -1.90 15.67 -16.54
N GLU A 38 -2.35 16.35 -17.60
CA GLU A 38 -1.91 16.02 -18.97
C GLU A 38 -0.39 16.18 -19.07
N GLY A 39 0.27 15.25 -19.74
CA GLY A 39 1.70 15.22 -19.91
C GLY A 39 2.13 14.68 -21.26
N ASN A 40 3.39 14.94 -21.59
CA ASN A 40 4.00 14.49 -22.83
C ASN A 40 4.90 13.26 -22.64
N GLU A 41 5.10 12.82 -21.41
CA GLU A 41 5.87 11.62 -21.10
C GLU A 41 5.14 10.39 -21.61
N THR A 42 5.89 9.44 -22.18
CA THR A 42 5.28 8.25 -22.76
C THR A 42 4.74 7.35 -21.66
N TYR A 43 5.55 7.06 -20.64
CA TYR A 43 5.17 6.25 -19.48
C TYR A 43 5.91 6.72 -18.24
N VAL A 44 5.18 6.81 -17.13
CA VAL A 44 5.75 6.99 -15.78
C VAL A 44 5.21 5.91 -14.85
N SER A 45 6.01 5.48 -13.90
CA SER A 45 5.59 4.44 -12.97
C SER A 45 6.12 4.70 -11.57
N PHE A 46 5.24 4.60 -10.59
CA PHE A 46 5.53 4.86 -9.19
C PHE A 46 5.09 3.70 -8.32
N ILE A 47 5.75 3.55 -7.17
CA ILE A 47 5.26 2.71 -6.09
C ILE A 47 4.63 3.57 -5.01
N SER A 48 3.45 3.15 -4.58
CA SER A 48 2.73 3.70 -3.45
C SER A 48 2.36 2.60 -2.44
N GLY A 49 2.10 2.98 -1.17
CA GLY A 49 1.61 2.04 -0.16
C GLY A 49 2.22 2.18 1.24
N PHE A 50 3.43 2.73 1.40
CA PHE A 50 4.04 2.94 2.72
C PHE A 50 3.74 4.35 3.22
N TYR A 51 2.49 4.58 3.59
CA TYR A 51 2.08 5.86 4.17
C TYR A 51 1.97 5.76 5.68
N GLU A 52 2.33 6.84 6.37
CA GLU A 52 2.08 6.99 7.79
C GLU A 52 0.76 7.72 8.08
N SER A 53 0.20 8.38 7.05
CA SER A 53 -1.05 9.12 7.08
C SER A 53 -1.81 8.98 5.77
N SER A 54 -2.95 9.62 5.64
CA SER A 54 -3.74 9.65 4.41
C SER A 54 -2.96 10.16 3.20
N LEU A 55 -3.35 9.67 2.03
CA LEU A 55 -2.92 10.13 0.72
C LEU A 55 -4.12 10.75 0.00
N HIS A 56 -3.98 12.01 -0.39
CA HIS A 56 -4.97 12.70 -1.23
C HIS A 56 -4.59 12.55 -2.69
N VAL A 57 -5.53 12.16 -3.50
CA VAL A 57 -5.37 11.96 -4.94
C VAL A 57 -6.29 12.93 -5.68
N ASP A 58 -5.71 13.68 -6.61
CA ASP A 58 -6.40 14.68 -7.43
C ASP A 58 -6.13 14.36 -8.91
N ILE A 59 -7.15 13.87 -9.61
CA ILE A 59 -7.09 13.51 -11.03
C ILE A 59 -7.69 14.65 -11.82
N ASN A 60 -6.85 15.42 -12.53
CA ASN A 60 -7.24 16.59 -13.30
C ASN A 60 -7.12 16.39 -14.82
N ALA A 61 -6.87 15.15 -15.26
CA ALA A 61 -6.73 14.80 -16.67
C ALA A 61 -7.44 13.49 -16.97
N LYS A 62 -7.60 13.15 -18.24
CA LYS A 62 -8.01 11.82 -18.64
C LYS A 62 -6.94 10.84 -18.17
N LEU A 63 -7.34 9.89 -17.33
CA LEU A 63 -6.46 8.90 -16.75
C LEU A 63 -6.38 7.66 -17.64
N ASP A 64 -5.16 7.22 -17.95
CA ASP A 64 -4.87 5.90 -18.50
C ASP A 64 -3.82 5.25 -17.59
N GLU A 65 -4.30 4.48 -16.63
CA GLU A 65 -3.50 3.90 -15.54
C GLU A 65 -3.70 2.39 -15.45
N ILE A 66 -2.61 1.68 -15.22
CA ILE A 66 -2.61 0.28 -14.81
C ILE A 66 -2.00 0.17 -13.42
N CYS A 67 -2.74 -0.44 -12.49
CA CYS A 67 -2.31 -0.68 -11.12
C CYS A 67 -2.00 -2.17 -10.90
N LEU A 68 -0.78 -2.47 -10.46
CA LEU A 68 -0.40 -3.79 -9.96
C LEU A 68 -0.28 -3.75 -8.44
N ILE A 69 -1.13 -4.50 -7.76
CA ILE A 69 -1.16 -4.52 -6.29
C ILE A 69 -0.40 -5.74 -5.79
N PHE A 70 0.65 -5.49 -5.02
CA PHE A 70 1.50 -6.52 -4.44
C PHE A 70 1.18 -6.75 -2.97
N HIS A 71 1.03 -8.01 -2.57
CA HIS A 71 1.05 -8.36 -1.17
C HIS A 71 2.39 -7.95 -0.51
N PRO A 72 2.41 -7.74 0.81
CA PRO A 72 3.63 -7.43 1.53
C PRO A 72 4.76 -8.41 1.18
N ALA A 73 5.96 -7.89 0.95
CA ALA A 73 7.16 -8.64 0.55
C ALA A 73 7.12 -9.29 -0.86
N ALA A 74 5.99 -9.34 -1.57
CA ALA A 74 5.93 -9.95 -2.90
C ALA A 74 6.83 -9.23 -3.92
N LEU A 75 7.00 -7.91 -3.78
CA LEU A 75 7.84 -7.10 -4.66
C LEU A 75 9.29 -7.61 -4.72
N ARG A 76 9.79 -8.18 -3.62
CA ARG A 76 11.15 -8.76 -3.53
C ARG A 76 11.37 -10.00 -4.40
N LYS A 77 10.31 -10.57 -4.97
CA LYS A 77 10.43 -11.61 -5.98
C LYS A 77 10.83 -11.07 -7.36
N PHE A 78 10.79 -9.75 -7.57
CA PHE A 78 11.05 -9.13 -8.86
C PHE A 78 12.31 -8.26 -8.87
N THR A 79 12.78 -7.80 -7.71
CA THR A 79 13.93 -6.88 -7.66
C THR A 79 14.70 -6.95 -6.35
N LYS A 80 16.01 -6.66 -6.45
CA LYS A 80 16.90 -6.41 -5.30
C LYS A 80 17.11 -4.92 -5.03
N VAL A 81 16.55 -4.05 -5.84
CA VAL A 81 16.64 -2.57 -5.70
C VAL A 81 16.05 -2.17 -4.33
N SER A 82 16.68 -1.24 -3.65
CA SER A 82 16.22 -0.81 -2.32
C SER A 82 14.85 -0.14 -2.39
N TYR A 83 14.06 -0.23 -1.31
CA TYR A 83 12.77 0.46 -1.28
C TYR A 83 12.90 1.98 -1.36
N ASN A 84 13.99 2.55 -0.81
CA ASN A 84 14.24 4.00 -0.90
C ASN A 84 14.42 4.42 -2.37
N GLU A 85 15.16 3.66 -3.15
CA GLU A 85 15.36 3.92 -4.57
C GLU A 85 14.05 3.73 -5.36
N LEU A 86 13.29 2.67 -5.09
CA LEU A 86 11.99 2.45 -5.73
C LEU A 86 10.99 3.59 -5.41
N LEU A 87 10.94 4.06 -4.16
CA LEU A 87 10.04 5.13 -3.73
C LEU A 87 10.41 6.52 -4.26
N SER A 88 11.67 6.72 -4.68
CA SER A 88 12.15 7.98 -5.26
C SER A 88 12.15 7.98 -6.80
N SER A 89 11.84 6.84 -7.43
CA SER A 89 11.88 6.70 -8.89
C SER A 89 10.50 6.97 -9.52
N ASN A 90 10.51 7.56 -10.71
CA ASN A 90 9.34 7.64 -11.60
C ASN A 90 9.38 6.61 -12.75
N LYS A 91 10.33 5.66 -12.70
CA LYS A 91 10.54 4.56 -13.65
C LYS A 91 10.61 3.21 -12.92
N VAL A 92 9.73 2.99 -11.98
CA VAL A 92 9.75 1.78 -11.13
C VAL A 92 9.51 0.52 -11.95
N PHE A 93 8.68 0.57 -12.99
CA PHE A 93 8.48 -0.57 -13.89
C PHE A 93 9.81 -1.09 -14.46
N ASP A 94 10.67 -0.20 -14.95
CA ASP A 94 11.96 -0.57 -15.53
C ASP A 94 12.94 -1.13 -14.48
N LEU A 95 12.84 -0.65 -13.23
CA LEU A 95 13.64 -1.16 -12.12
C LEU A 95 13.21 -2.57 -11.66
N LEU A 96 11.92 -2.89 -11.80
CA LEU A 96 11.37 -4.20 -11.46
C LEU A 96 11.60 -5.23 -12.57
N PHE A 97 11.36 -4.85 -13.81
CA PHE A 97 11.30 -5.75 -14.96
C PHE A 97 12.47 -5.49 -15.93
N LYS A 98 13.69 -5.52 -15.39
CA LYS A 98 14.92 -5.38 -16.19
C LYS A 98 14.97 -6.42 -17.31
N GLY A 99 15.20 -5.96 -18.54
CA GLY A 99 15.22 -6.83 -19.71
C GLY A 99 13.85 -7.14 -20.32
N CYS A 100 12.80 -6.46 -19.87
CA CYS A 100 11.52 -6.46 -20.57
C CYS A 100 11.65 -5.86 -21.97
N ASP A 101 10.83 -6.32 -22.93
CA ASP A 101 10.74 -5.72 -24.27
C ASP A 101 10.48 -4.21 -24.14
N PRO A 102 11.30 -3.34 -24.76
CA PRO A 102 11.07 -1.89 -24.68
C PRO A 102 9.68 -1.44 -25.15
N CYS A 103 9.07 -2.19 -26.07
CA CYS A 103 7.71 -1.92 -26.57
C CYS A 103 6.61 -2.59 -25.71
N PHE A 104 6.96 -3.19 -24.58
CA PHE A 104 5.96 -3.94 -23.79
C PHE A 104 4.82 -3.07 -23.27
N LEU A 105 5.15 -1.91 -22.70
CA LEU A 105 4.12 -0.98 -22.19
C LEU A 105 3.26 -0.42 -23.32
N GLU A 106 3.86 -0.11 -24.48
CA GLU A 106 3.11 0.32 -25.65
C GLU A 106 2.08 -0.72 -26.07
N LYS A 107 2.52 -1.97 -26.30
CA LYS A 107 1.63 -3.12 -26.63
C LYS A 107 0.57 -3.35 -25.56
N LEU A 108 0.92 -3.18 -24.28
CA LEU A 108 0.00 -3.37 -23.16
C LEU A 108 -1.11 -2.33 -23.16
N PHE A 109 -0.76 -1.05 -23.32
CA PHE A 109 -1.73 0.04 -23.29
C PHE A 109 -2.54 0.19 -24.58
N GLU A 110 -2.01 -0.26 -25.72
CA GLU A 110 -2.73 -0.28 -27.01
C GLU A 110 -3.73 -1.44 -27.12
N ASN A 111 -3.60 -2.44 -26.29
CA ASN A 111 -4.52 -3.57 -26.31
C ASN A 111 -5.84 -3.18 -25.63
N GLU A 112 -6.96 -3.20 -26.36
CA GLU A 112 -8.29 -2.86 -25.82
C GLU A 112 -8.94 -4.02 -25.04
N ASN A 113 -8.36 -5.22 -25.11
CA ASN A 113 -8.90 -6.40 -24.43
C ASN A 113 -8.26 -6.58 -23.06
N ASP A 114 -9.04 -6.40 -22.00
CA ASP A 114 -8.58 -6.50 -20.62
C ASP A 114 -8.02 -7.89 -20.26
N TYR A 115 -8.60 -8.96 -20.78
CA TYR A 115 -8.06 -10.31 -20.58
C TYR A 115 -6.69 -10.51 -21.22
N ALA A 116 -6.47 -9.92 -22.39
CA ALA A 116 -5.17 -9.95 -23.04
C ALA A 116 -4.14 -9.11 -22.28
N ARG A 117 -4.52 -7.91 -21.77
CA ARG A 117 -3.68 -7.12 -20.86
C ARG A 117 -3.29 -7.91 -19.61
N GLN A 118 -4.28 -8.54 -18.97
CA GLN A 118 -4.04 -9.38 -17.79
C GLN A 118 -3.06 -10.51 -18.10
N TYR A 119 -3.28 -11.26 -19.17
CA TYR A 119 -2.38 -12.34 -19.59
C TYR A 119 -0.96 -11.88 -19.87
N MET A 120 -0.79 -10.72 -20.52
CA MET A 120 0.53 -10.12 -20.76
C MET A 120 1.24 -9.80 -19.45
N LEU A 121 0.54 -9.20 -18.48
CA LEU A 121 1.09 -8.86 -17.18
C LEU A 121 1.42 -10.11 -16.35
N GLU A 122 0.53 -11.09 -16.30
CA GLU A 122 0.78 -12.36 -15.61
C GLU A 122 2.00 -13.08 -16.20
N SER A 123 2.11 -13.12 -17.52
CA SER A 123 3.25 -13.71 -18.22
C SER A 123 4.55 -12.98 -17.91
N LEU A 124 4.52 -11.64 -17.83
CA LEU A 124 5.67 -10.84 -17.42
C LEU A 124 6.06 -11.14 -15.97
N LEU A 125 5.09 -11.14 -15.06
CA LEU A 125 5.33 -11.41 -13.64
C LEU A 125 5.95 -12.80 -13.45
N LEU A 126 5.38 -13.84 -14.05
CA LEU A 126 5.86 -15.22 -13.90
C LEU A 126 7.31 -15.40 -14.38
N ARG A 127 7.66 -14.83 -15.55
CA ARG A 127 9.04 -14.93 -16.08
C ARG A 127 10.05 -14.04 -15.37
N SER A 128 9.58 -13.04 -14.62
CA SER A 128 10.43 -12.09 -13.90
C SER A 128 10.71 -12.49 -12.46
N ILE A 129 10.20 -13.64 -12.00
CA ILE A 129 10.42 -14.11 -10.63
C ILE A 129 11.91 -14.44 -10.45
N VAL A 130 12.51 -13.81 -9.42
CA VAL A 130 13.88 -14.07 -8.98
C VAL A 130 13.84 -14.84 -7.68
N ASP A 131 14.67 -15.86 -7.56
CA ASP A 131 14.80 -16.58 -6.29
C ASP A 131 15.42 -15.69 -5.20
N ASN A 132 14.79 -15.72 -4.02
CA ASN A 132 15.22 -14.94 -2.86
C ASN A 132 14.94 -15.71 -1.58
N SER A 133 15.96 -16.33 -1.02
CA SER A 133 15.86 -17.14 0.21
C SER A 133 15.35 -16.38 1.44
N LYS A 134 15.54 -15.06 1.50
CA LYS A 134 14.99 -14.22 2.59
C LYS A 134 13.47 -14.11 2.51
N THR A 135 12.89 -14.36 1.33
CA THR A 135 11.43 -14.26 1.15
C THR A 135 10.68 -15.32 1.96
N ASP A 136 11.25 -16.47 2.20
CA ASP A 136 10.57 -17.53 2.96
C ASP A 136 10.47 -17.18 4.44
N ARG A 137 11.51 -16.58 5.01
CA ARG A 137 11.47 -16.10 6.40
C ARG A 137 10.47 -14.96 6.60
N ILE A 138 10.37 -14.03 5.67
CA ILE A 138 9.36 -12.97 5.79
C ILE A 138 7.95 -13.49 5.56
N LYS A 139 7.74 -14.48 4.68
CA LYS A 139 6.44 -15.15 4.53
C LYS A 139 5.99 -15.82 5.83
N GLU A 140 6.87 -16.57 6.49
CA GLU A 140 6.61 -17.17 7.80
C GLU A 140 6.22 -16.09 8.82
N THR A 141 6.97 -14.98 8.83
CA THR A 141 6.70 -13.84 9.71
C THR A 141 5.30 -13.24 9.46
N LEU A 142 4.96 -13.01 8.20
CA LEU A 142 3.65 -12.46 7.81
C LEU A 142 2.51 -13.45 8.10
N PHE A 143 2.75 -14.75 7.97
CA PHE A 143 1.82 -15.80 8.36
C PHE A 143 1.54 -15.77 9.88
N HIS A 144 2.56 -15.61 10.71
CA HIS A 144 2.34 -15.44 12.15
C HIS A 144 1.54 -14.19 12.51
N ILE A 145 1.76 -13.09 11.79
CA ILE A 145 1.00 -11.85 11.97
C ILE A 145 -0.46 -12.04 11.52
N SER A 146 -0.72 -12.70 10.40
CA SER A 146 -2.08 -12.93 9.90
C SER A 146 -2.91 -13.81 10.82
N ASN A 147 -2.29 -14.82 11.42
CA ASN A 147 -2.94 -15.72 12.38
C ASN A 147 -3.08 -15.14 13.79
N ASN A 148 -2.28 -14.14 14.13
CA ASN A 148 -2.38 -13.44 15.40
C ASN A 148 -2.15 -11.95 15.19
N LYS A 149 -3.22 -11.23 14.80
CA LYS A 149 -3.19 -9.79 14.54
C LYS A 149 -2.81 -8.97 15.79
N GLU A 150 -2.76 -9.59 16.96
CA GLU A 150 -2.42 -8.98 18.24
C GLU A 150 -0.97 -9.25 18.67
N ILE A 151 -0.20 -9.93 17.83
CA ILE A 151 1.17 -10.30 18.15
C ILE A 151 2.04 -9.06 18.43
N ARG A 152 2.81 -9.10 19.52
CA ARG A 152 3.79 -8.06 19.84
C ARG A 152 5.12 -8.36 19.14
N ILE A 153 5.90 -7.31 18.88
CA ILE A 153 7.18 -7.41 18.16
C ILE A 153 8.13 -8.38 18.87
N GLY A 154 8.25 -8.30 20.21
CA GLY A 154 9.10 -9.20 20.99
C GLY A 154 8.65 -10.66 20.92
N ASP A 155 7.34 -10.92 20.90
CA ASP A 155 6.81 -12.31 20.79
C ASP A 155 7.00 -12.84 19.37
N LEU A 156 6.86 -12.00 18.36
CA LEU A 156 7.15 -12.34 16.98
C LEU A 156 8.63 -12.70 16.78
N ALA A 157 9.53 -11.89 17.35
CA ALA A 157 10.97 -12.15 17.31
C ALA A 157 11.33 -13.48 18.00
N LYS A 158 10.73 -13.77 19.17
CA LYS A 158 10.89 -15.06 19.87
C LYS A 158 10.43 -16.25 19.02
N LYS A 159 9.23 -16.15 18.40
CA LYS A 159 8.70 -17.22 17.53
C LYS A 159 9.63 -17.54 16.37
N LEU A 160 10.28 -16.53 15.81
CA LEU A 160 11.22 -16.69 14.70
C LEU A 160 12.65 -17.00 15.15
N SER A 161 12.89 -17.14 16.46
CA SER A 161 14.22 -17.36 17.04
C SER A 161 15.25 -16.31 16.60
N VAL A 162 14.83 -15.03 16.54
CA VAL A 162 15.69 -13.89 16.21
C VAL A 162 15.56 -12.79 17.27
N ASN A 163 16.52 -11.87 17.31
CA ASN A 163 16.35 -10.65 18.09
C ASN A 163 15.55 -9.58 17.31
N GLU A 164 15.02 -8.57 18.02
CA GLU A 164 14.19 -7.52 17.43
C GLU A 164 14.95 -6.71 16.37
N SER A 165 16.26 -6.50 16.51
CA SER A 165 17.07 -5.79 15.53
C SER A 165 17.19 -6.57 14.21
N THR A 166 17.26 -7.89 14.27
CA THR A 166 17.26 -8.76 13.09
C THR A 166 15.90 -8.75 12.43
N LEU A 167 14.82 -8.81 13.21
CA LEU A 167 13.45 -8.68 12.71
C LEU A 167 13.22 -7.32 12.04
N TYR A 168 13.70 -6.23 12.65
CA TYR A 168 13.63 -4.90 12.08
C TYR A 168 14.30 -4.84 10.69
N ARG A 169 15.56 -5.34 10.59
CA ARG A 169 16.30 -5.37 9.33
C ARG A 169 15.60 -6.22 8.26
N LEU A 170 15.03 -7.36 8.66
CA LEU A 170 14.24 -8.21 7.76
C LEU A 170 13.04 -7.45 7.19
N PHE A 171 12.31 -6.71 8.03
CA PHE A 171 11.16 -5.91 7.58
C PHE A 171 11.56 -4.77 6.66
N ILE A 172 12.58 -3.99 7.01
CA ILE A 172 13.07 -2.91 6.14
C ILE A 172 13.53 -3.45 4.79
N ASP A 173 14.23 -4.57 4.77
CA ASP A 173 14.74 -5.17 3.54
C ASP A 173 13.62 -5.81 2.70
N GLN A 174 12.71 -6.56 3.31
CA GLN A 174 11.73 -7.39 2.58
C GLN A 174 10.36 -6.74 2.43
N VAL A 175 9.97 -5.85 3.33
CA VAL A 175 8.65 -5.18 3.34
C VAL A 175 8.77 -3.68 3.05
N GLY A 176 9.93 -3.06 3.34
CA GLY A 176 10.19 -1.63 3.11
C GLY A 176 9.76 -0.70 4.25
N GLN A 177 9.26 -1.25 5.35
CA GLN A 177 8.86 -0.49 6.53
C GLN A 177 9.20 -1.24 7.82
N SER A 178 9.17 -0.56 8.96
CA SER A 178 9.45 -1.21 10.25
C SER A 178 8.32 -2.15 10.68
N PRO A 179 8.61 -3.19 11.49
CA PRO A 179 7.58 -4.06 12.06
C PRO A 179 6.51 -3.26 12.83
N LYS A 180 6.92 -2.21 13.54
CA LYS A 180 6.03 -1.33 14.31
C LYS A 180 5.06 -0.58 13.40
N ALA A 181 5.54 0.00 12.30
CA ALA A 181 4.71 0.70 11.32
C ALA A 181 3.74 -0.28 10.64
N PHE A 182 4.21 -1.45 10.25
CA PHE A 182 3.39 -2.49 9.64
C PHE A 182 2.25 -2.95 10.56
N LEU A 183 2.54 -3.28 11.81
CA LEU A 183 1.53 -3.68 12.80
C LEU A 183 0.56 -2.52 13.15
N ARG A 184 1.04 -1.27 13.15
CA ARG A 184 0.19 -0.08 13.32
C ARG A 184 -0.83 0.01 12.19
N THR A 185 -0.39 -0.19 10.94
CA THR A 185 -1.29 -0.19 9.76
C THR A 185 -2.33 -1.30 9.86
N ILE A 186 -1.96 -2.51 10.28
CA ILE A 186 -2.90 -3.62 10.48
C ILE A 186 -3.95 -3.27 11.53
N ARG A 187 -3.54 -2.73 12.69
CA ARG A 187 -4.49 -2.32 13.74
C ARG A 187 -5.46 -1.26 13.23
N PHE A 188 -4.94 -0.25 12.57
CA PHE A 188 -5.75 0.79 11.95
C PHE A 188 -6.78 0.22 10.98
N ARG A 189 -6.36 -0.66 10.05
CA ARG A 189 -7.26 -1.30 9.09
C ARG A 189 -8.35 -2.13 9.76
N ASN A 190 -8.01 -2.92 10.76
CA ASN A 190 -9.00 -3.72 11.49
C ASN A 190 -10.08 -2.85 12.16
N VAL A 191 -9.70 -1.68 12.68
CA VAL A 191 -10.67 -0.72 13.25
C VAL A 191 -11.47 -0.06 12.15
N LEU A 192 -10.85 0.35 11.05
CA LEU A 192 -11.52 0.96 9.91
C LEU A 192 -12.58 0.02 9.34
N ASP A 193 -12.28 -1.27 9.13
CA ASP A 193 -13.21 -2.29 8.67
C ASP A 193 -14.45 -2.38 9.57
N LYS A 194 -14.26 -2.36 10.89
CA LYS A 194 -15.36 -2.41 11.86
C LYS A 194 -16.19 -1.12 11.91
N LEU A 195 -15.61 0.02 11.58
CA LEU A 195 -16.34 1.28 11.48
C LEU A 195 -17.28 1.29 10.26
N ILE A 196 -16.90 0.62 9.19
CA ILE A 196 -17.65 0.54 7.93
C ILE A 196 -18.81 -0.44 8.04
N ASP A 197 -18.63 -1.57 8.69
CA ASP A 197 -19.66 -2.60 8.90
C ASP A 197 -20.93 -2.12 9.63
N HIS A 198 -21.09 -0.80 9.82
CA HIS A 198 -22.24 -0.18 10.50
C HIS A 198 -22.60 -0.77 11.87
N ASN A 199 -21.81 -1.68 12.41
CA ASN A 199 -22.00 -2.21 13.75
C ASN A 199 -21.82 -1.10 14.78
N ARG A 200 -22.73 -1.01 15.74
CA ARG A 200 -22.70 -0.03 16.84
C ARG A 200 -21.66 -0.41 17.91
N ASN A 201 -20.44 -0.72 17.49
CA ASN A 201 -19.37 -1.02 18.42
C ASN A 201 -18.99 0.24 19.22
N LYS A 202 -18.85 0.12 20.51
CA LYS A 202 -18.28 1.17 21.35
C LYS A 202 -16.79 1.30 21.05
N PHE A 203 -16.28 2.52 20.98
CA PHE A 203 -14.85 2.75 20.71
C PHE A 203 -13.92 2.14 21.78
N SER A 204 -14.41 2.00 23.02
CA SER A 204 -13.71 1.29 24.08
C SER A 204 -13.54 -0.20 23.79
N GLU A 205 -14.57 -0.84 23.24
CA GLU A 205 -14.53 -2.26 22.82
C GLU A 205 -13.60 -2.44 21.62
N LEU A 206 -13.66 -1.52 20.63
CA LEU A 206 -12.74 -1.53 19.50
C LEU A 206 -11.29 -1.35 19.94
N ALA A 207 -11.03 -0.45 20.89
CA ALA A 207 -9.70 -0.25 21.44
C ALA A 207 -9.16 -1.54 22.08
N TYR A 208 -9.97 -2.17 22.93
CA TYR A 208 -9.60 -3.41 23.60
C TYR A 208 -9.35 -4.55 22.60
N ASN A 209 -10.27 -4.75 21.65
CA ASN A 209 -10.23 -5.84 20.68
C ASN A 209 -9.10 -5.69 19.63
N HIS A 210 -8.50 -4.50 19.50
CA HIS A 210 -7.45 -4.23 18.50
C HIS A 210 -6.13 -3.74 19.11
N ASN A 211 -5.82 -4.11 20.36
CA ASN A 211 -4.55 -3.84 21.04
C ASN A 211 -4.16 -2.36 21.13
N TYR A 212 -5.12 -1.49 21.31
CA TYR A 212 -4.88 -0.15 21.84
C TYR A 212 -4.88 -0.18 23.37
N ALA A 213 -4.06 0.62 24.00
CA ALA A 213 -4.01 0.69 25.46
C ALA A 213 -5.36 1.13 26.06
N ASP A 214 -6.04 2.07 25.38
CA ASP A 214 -7.35 2.59 25.74
C ASP A 214 -8.00 3.28 24.51
N GLN A 215 -9.22 3.78 24.70
CA GLN A 215 -9.97 4.53 23.69
C GLN A 215 -9.25 5.80 23.23
N SER A 216 -8.54 6.51 24.14
CA SER A 216 -7.83 7.75 23.81
C SER A 216 -6.67 7.49 22.88
N HIS A 217 -5.94 6.39 23.11
CA HIS A 217 -4.86 5.94 22.23
C HIS A 217 -5.39 5.60 20.83
N LEU A 218 -6.52 4.88 20.73
CA LEU A 218 -7.16 4.58 19.45
C LEU A 218 -7.55 5.87 18.71
N ILE A 219 -8.24 6.80 19.38
CA ILE A 219 -8.68 8.06 18.77
C ILE A 219 -7.49 8.89 18.29
N LYS A 220 -6.40 8.97 19.08
CA LYS A 220 -5.19 9.69 18.73
C LYS A 220 -4.52 9.07 17.50
N ASP A 221 -4.33 7.76 17.50
CA ASP A 221 -3.71 7.03 16.40
C ASP A 221 -4.50 7.20 15.10
N PHE A 222 -5.83 7.09 15.21
CA PHE A 222 -6.75 7.27 14.08
C PHE A 222 -6.67 8.69 13.51
N LYS A 223 -6.67 9.71 14.39
CA LYS A 223 -6.55 11.11 13.98
C LYS A 223 -5.19 11.42 13.36
N GLU A 224 -4.11 10.80 13.83
CA GLU A 224 -2.78 10.95 13.21
C GLU A 224 -2.74 10.38 11.79
N ILE A 225 -3.47 9.28 11.53
CA ILE A 225 -3.50 8.61 10.23
C ILE A 225 -4.46 9.30 9.25
N THR A 226 -5.66 9.66 9.71
CA THR A 226 -6.76 10.12 8.83
C THR A 226 -6.97 11.63 8.85
N GLY A 227 -6.40 12.34 9.83
CA GLY A 227 -6.72 13.74 10.12
C GLY A 227 -8.00 13.91 10.97
N GLU A 228 -8.79 12.85 11.15
CA GLU A 228 -10.10 12.88 11.80
C GLU A 228 -10.24 11.82 12.90
N THR A 229 -11.15 12.06 13.84
CA THR A 229 -11.52 11.02 14.81
C THR A 229 -12.37 9.94 14.13
N PRO A 230 -12.40 8.69 14.65
CA PRO A 230 -13.24 7.62 14.09
C PRO A 230 -14.72 8.02 13.94
N GLY A 231 -15.25 8.79 14.92
CA GLY A 231 -16.63 9.25 14.87
C GLY A 231 -16.91 10.33 13.83
N GLN A 232 -15.94 11.21 13.54
CA GLN A 232 -16.03 12.21 12.48
C GLN A 232 -15.95 11.54 11.12
N LEU A 233 -14.99 10.65 10.94
CA LEU A 233 -14.80 9.92 9.70
C LEU A 233 -16.09 9.14 9.34
N LYS A 234 -16.67 8.40 10.30
CA LYS A 234 -17.90 7.63 10.09
C LYS A 234 -19.10 8.48 9.62
N LYS A 235 -19.19 9.76 10.03
CA LYS A 235 -20.29 10.66 9.66
C LYS A 235 -20.14 11.26 8.27
N LYS A 236 -18.91 11.47 7.82
CA LYS A 236 -18.60 12.19 6.58
C LYS A 236 -18.48 11.27 5.36
N THR A 237 -18.38 9.97 5.56
CA THR A 237 -17.81 9.08 4.56
C THR A 237 -18.85 8.19 3.90
N LYS A 238 -18.87 8.21 2.55
CA LYS A 238 -19.33 7.08 1.75
C LYS A 238 -18.08 6.28 1.38
N PHE A 239 -17.87 5.15 2.04
CA PHE A 239 -16.75 4.26 1.72
C PHE A 239 -17.08 3.46 0.47
N GLN A 240 -16.25 3.54 -0.55
CA GLN A 240 -16.17 2.52 -1.60
C GLN A 240 -15.08 1.54 -1.22
N GLN A 241 -15.44 0.28 -1.08
CA GLN A 241 -14.52 -0.80 -0.84
C GLN A 241 -14.26 -1.51 -2.16
N GLU A 242 -13.03 -1.44 -2.64
CA GLU A 242 -12.46 -2.44 -3.53
C GLU A 242 -11.57 -3.36 -2.69
N GLU A 243 -11.41 -4.62 -3.06
CA GLU A 243 -10.81 -5.68 -2.22
C GLU A 243 -9.44 -5.32 -1.60
N LEU A 244 -8.72 -4.33 -2.14
CA LEU A 244 -7.34 -4.01 -1.77
C LEU A 244 -7.08 -2.55 -1.38
N ALA A 245 -7.98 -1.63 -1.67
CA ALA A 245 -7.82 -0.21 -1.36
C ALA A 245 -9.10 0.37 -0.77
N TRP A 246 -8.94 1.27 0.20
CA TRP A 246 -10.05 2.04 0.76
C TRP A 246 -10.00 3.43 0.15
N ILE A 247 -11.08 3.82 -0.50
CA ILE A 247 -11.21 5.11 -1.15
C ILE A 247 -12.29 5.90 -0.42
N TYR A 248 -11.93 7.12 -0.03
CA TYR A 248 -12.82 8.09 0.55
C TYR A 248 -13.08 9.17 -0.50
N THR A 249 -14.35 9.40 -0.86
CA THR A 249 -14.77 10.54 -1.68
C THR A 249 -15.41 11.57 -0.78
N GLU A 250 -14.92 12.81 -0.80
CA GLU A 250 -15.64 13.93 -0.20
C GLU A 250 -16.96 14.11 -0.97
N GLY A 251 -18.06 13.99 -0.24
CA GLY A 251 -19.41 14.15 -0.77
C GLY A 251 -19.78 15.61 -0.98
#